data_4faec3de061a0e1e402f63c1f7b5a03d
#
_entry.id   4faec3de061a0e1e402f63c1f7b5a03d
#
_cell.length_a   1.000
_cell.length_b   1.000
_cell.length_c   1.000
_cell.angle_alpha   90.00
_cell.angle_beta   90.00
_cell.angle_gamma   90.00
#
_symmetry.space_group_name_H-M   'P 1'
#
loop_
_entity.id
_entity.type
_entity.pdbx_description
1 polymer ?
#
loop_
_entity_poly.entity_id
_entity_poly.type
_entity_poly.pdbx_seq_one_letter_code
_entity_poly.pdbx_strand_id
1 'polypeptide(L)'
;MGEKERQSWDLGRFLNTLNYFELIPFFSDLQKLFNSDNRPSLNLNSNTMSMILVTGATGGVGKRVVRRLLEQNYYVRVLVRDIEAAKPLFDDKVEIIQGDVTRPETLTSRLLDNVSAVISCVGTKVQPVEGDTPNRDKYSQGIKFYMPQVVDSPQEVEYLGMKNLTEVAKKYIRSDTKLLFDFSHPTEAIKDTWGAVDDVVMGGVSESSIRLEQNKAVFSGNVSIANNGGFASVRSKNLNPPVDLSNYEGIELRVQGDGKRYKFIIRCEGRWDGVGYSYSFDTFYNTPTTVRIPFSDLIPVFRAKTVPEMGKFDPSCIYSMQLMQTKFEYDGELNPKFSPGLFRLEINSIKAYGHKINTPQFILISSAGVTRPGRSDINLEDQPPAVKINDQLGGILTWKLKGEEVLRQSGLNYTIIRPCALTEKPGDKTLVFEQGDNMRGQVSRDAIADLCLQLLQLPTACQKTFEVSEEDKPNQQQLKEAIASLNQD
;
A
#
# COMPACT_ATOMS: atom_id res chain seq x y z
N MET A 1 -28.88 23.60 -49.25
CA MET A 1 -28.93 22.28 -48.67
C MET A 1 -27.74 21.51 -49.18
N GLY A 2 -26.64 21.45 -48.43
CA GLY A 2 -25.46 20.70 -48.88
C GLY A 2 -25.71 19.23 -48.70
N GLU A 3 -25.46 18.46 -49.70
CA GLU A 3 -25.42 17.00 -49.64
C GLU A 3 -24.42 16.60 -48.58
N LYS A 4 -24.86 15.88 -47.55
CA LYS A 4 -23.97 15.23 -46.58
C LYS A 4 -23.28 14.09 -47.33
N GLU A 5 -22.00 14.26 -47.69
CA GLU A 5 -21.17 13.17 -48.18
C GLU A 5 -21.20 12.04 -47.15
N ARG A 6 -21.82 10.92 -47.50
CA ARG A 6 -21.76 9.65 -46.77
C ARG A 6 -20.41 9.02 -47.06
N GLN A 7 -19.52 8.99 -46.08
CA GLN A 7 -18.31 8.19 -46.18
C GLN A 7 -18.63 6.69 -46.04
N SER A 8 -17.88 5.82 -46.71
CA SER A 8 -18.08 4.38 -46.62
C SER A 8 -17.79 3.87 -45.24
N TRP A 9 -18.70 3.10 -44.66
CA TRP A 9 -18.51 2.42 -43.37
C TRP A 9 -17.47 1.31 -43.49
N ASP A 10 -16.52 1.26 -42.54
CA ASP A 10 -15.44 0.28 -42.51
C ASP A 10 -15.84 -0.96 -41.69
N LEU A 11 -16.42 -1.96 -42.37
CA LEU A 11 -16.78 -3.24 -41.79
C LEU A 11 -15.56 -4.01 -41.25
N GLY A 12 -14.38 -3.83 -41.87
CA GLY A 12 -13.17 -4.53 -41.44
C GLY A 12 -12.71 -4.05 -40.05
N ARG A 13 -12.71 -2.74 -39.80
CA ARG A 13 -12.40 -2.16 -38.49
C ARG A 13 -13.43 -2.57 -37.44
N PHE A 14 -14.70 -2.59 -37.77
CA PHE A 14 -15.75 -3.07 -36.87
C PHE A 14 -15.49 -4.52 -36.43
N LEU A 15 -15.23 -5.42 -37.37
CA LEU A 15 -14.93 -6.82 -37.07
C LEU A 15 -13.63 -6.98 -36.26
N ASN A 16 -12.60 -6.19 -36.57
CA ASN A 16 -11.35 -6.20 -35.82
C ASN A 16 -11.57 -5.75 -34.37
N THR A 17 -12.41 -4.74 -34.12
CA THR A 17 -12.78 -4.31 -32.78
C THR A 17 -13.47 -5.43 -32.01
N LEU A 18 -14.48 -6.08 -32.63
CA LEU A 18 -15.18 -7.19 -31.98
C LEU A 18 -14.26 -8.38 -31.68
N ASN A 19 -13.33 -8.68 -32.57
CA ASN A 19 -12.36 -9.76 -32.39
C ASN A 19 -11.35 -9.42 -31.29
N TYR A 20 -10.84 -8.21 -31.24
CA TYR A 20 -9.89 -7.78 -30.21
C TYR A 20 -10.45 -7.92 -28.79
N PHE A 21 -11.75 -7.64 -28.61
CA PHE A 21 -12.43 -7.77 -27.33
C PHE A 21 -13.12 -9.12 -27.11
N GLU A 22 -12.82 -10.11 -27.98
CA GLU A 22 -13.34 -11.50 -27.89
C GLU A 22 -14.88 -11.59 -27.87
N LEU A 23 -15.57 -10.70 -28.59
CA LEU A 23 -17.02 -10.61 -28.60
C LEU A 23 -17.68 -11.55 -29.62
N ILE A 24 -16.90 -12.20 -30.48
CA ILE A 24 -17.37 -13.17 -31.48
C ILE A 24 -17.10 -14.59 -30.95
N PRO A 25 -18.10 -15.35 -30.48
CA PRO A 25 -17.88 -16.61 -29.76
C PRO A 25 -17.12 -17.67 -30.59
N PHE A 26 -17.27 -17.66 -31.91
CA PHE A 26 -16.69 -18.69 -32.80
C PHE A 26 -15.19 -18.50 -33.06
N PHE A 27 -14.67 -17.29 -32.97
CA PHE A 27 -13.24 -16.99 -33.16
C PHE A 27 -12.41 -17.22 -31.93
N SER A 28 -12.99 -17.01 -30.75
CA SER A 28 -12.28 -17.21 -29.45
C SER A 28 -11.92 -18.69 -29.22
N ASP A 29 -12.78 -19.61 -29.64
CA ASP A 29 -12.53 -21.04 -29.48
C ASP A 29 -11.53 -21.59 -30.52
N LEU A 30 -11.50 -21.02 -31.72
CA LEU A 30 -10.47 -21.32 -32.72
C LEU A 30 -9.10 -20.77 -32.33
N GLN A 31 -8.99 -19.58 -31.76
CA GLN A 31 -7.73 -19.03 -31.26
C GLN A 31 -7.16 -19.82 -30.06
N LYS A 32 -8.01 -20.34 -29.18
CA LYS A 32 -7.57 -21.22 -28.07
C LYS A 32 -7.01 -22.57 -28.59
N LEU A 33 -7.41 -23.03 -29.74
CA LEU A 33 -6.90 -24.25 -30.37
C LEU A 33 -5.53 -24.06 -31.06
N PHE A 34 -5.22 -22.84 -31.50
CA PHE A 34 -4.00 -22.55 -32.26
C PHE A 34 -2.94 -21.77 -31.46
N ASN A 35 -3.31 -21.12 -30.35
CA ASN A 35 -2.42 -20.37 -29.48
C ASN A 35 -2.44 -20.95 -28.08
N SER A 36 -1.52 -21.84 -27.78
CA SER A 36 -1.11 -22.12 -26.39
C SER A 36 -0.29 -20.94 -25.85
N ASP A 37 -0.86 -19.74 -25.93
CA ASP A 37 -0.21 -18.54 -25.43
C ASP A 37 -0.35 -18.47 -23.89
N ASN A 38 0.72 -18.86 -23.21
CA ASN A 38 1.01 -18.47 -21.84
C ASN A 38 1.27 -16.94 -21.75
N ARG A 39 0.34 -16.10 -22.21
CA ARG A 39 0.46 -14.66 -21.99
C ARG A 39 0.11 -14.37 -20.53
N PRO A 40 0.98 -13.69 -19.79
CA PRO A 40 0.67 -13.33 -18.41
C PRO A 40 -0.58 -12.43 -18.41
N SER A 41 -1.67 -12.89 -17.81
CA SER A 41 -2.85 -12.04 -17.56
C SER A 41 -2.47 -10.93 -16.60
N LEU A 42 -2.92 -9.70 -16.90
CA LEU A 42 -2.71 -8.56 -16.01
C LEU A 42 -3.59 -8.74 -14.77
N ASN A 43 -2.98 -9.21 -13.68
CA ASN A 43 -3.66 -9.35 -12.41
C ASN A 43 -3.44 -8.10 -11.55
N LEU A 44 -4.35 -7.13 -11.63
CA LEU A 44 -4.33 -5.90 -10.82
C LEU A 44 -4.82 -6.12 -9.37
N ASN A 45 -5.42 -7.29 -9.10
CA ASN A 45 -5.76 -7.72 -7.74
C ASN A 45 -4.66 -8.57 -7.12
N SER A 46 -3.51 -8.71 -7.75
CA SER A 46 -2.43 -9.30 -6.99
C SER A 46 -2.39 -8.52 -5.67
N ASN A 47 -2.86 -9.15 -4.60
CA ASN A 47 -2.26 -8.94 -3.32
C ASN A 47 -0.78 -9.16 -3.62
N THR A 48 -0.09 -8.11 -4.01
CA THR A 48 1.35 -8.07 -3.89
C THR A 48 1.53 -8.43 -2.44
N MET A 49 2.03 -9.66 -2.20
CA MET A 49 2.26 -10.11 -0.84
C MET A 49 2.99 -8.96 -0.17
N SER A 50 2.35 -8.38 0.86
CA SER A 50 2.78 -7.12 1.42
C SER A 50 4.22 -7.24 1.85
N MET A 51 5.10 -6.41 1.34
CA MET A 51 6.48 -6.31 1.80
C MET A 51 6.48 -5.68 3.19
N ILE A 52 7.03 -6.36 4.17
CA ILE A 52 7.19 -5.86 5.54
C ILE A 52 8.65 -5.58 5.81
N LEU A 53 8.95 -4.34 6.22
CA LEU A 53 10.27 -3.97 6.68
C LEU A 53 10.41 -4.30 8.17
N VAL A 54 11.41 -5.08 8.54
CA VAL A 54 11.78 -5.33 9.94
C VAL A 54 13.12 -4.67 10.24
N THR A 55 13.13 -3.75 11.19
CA THR A 55 14.36 -3.16 11.73
C THR A 55 14.72 -3.79 13.09
N GLY A 56 16.00 -3.89 13.43
CA GLY A 56 16.42 -4.69 14.60
C GLY A 56 16.20 -6.21 14.40
N ALA A 57 16.18 -6.66 13.15
CA ALA A 57 15.86 -8.03 12.76
C ALA A 57 16.81 -9.10 13.35
N THR A 58 18.06 -8.75 13.65
CA THR A 58 19.03 -9.66 14.26
C THR A 58 18.86 -9.84 15.77
N GLY A 59 18.01 -9.03 16.39
CA GLY A 59 17.68 -9.10 17.83
C GLY A 59 16.76 -10.24 18.23
N GLY A 60 16.58 -10.43 19.53
CA GLY A 60 15.79 -11.55 20.07
C GLY A 60 14.33 -11.60 19.59
N VAL A 61 13.64 -10.44 19.54
CA VAL A 61 12.28 -10.35 19.00
C VAL A 61 12.31 -10.33 17.47
N GLY A 62 13.18 -9.47 16.86
CA GLY A 62 13.19 -9.24 15.43
C GLY A 62 13.39 -10.51 14.59
N LYS A 63 14.32 -11.39 14.96
CA LYS A 63 14.52 -12.67 14.25
C LYS A 63 13.31 -13.59 14.29
N ARG A 64 12.52 -13.53 15.38
CA ARG A 64 11.28 -14.28 15.50
C ARG A 64 10.17 -13.70 14.62
N VAL A 65 10.06 -12.37 14.60
CA VAL A 65 9.14 -11.65 13.70
C VAL A 65 9.42 -12.02 12.25
N VAL A 66 10.69 -11.97 11.81
CA VAL A 66 11.08 -12.36 10.44
C VAL A 66 10.65 -13.79 10.14
N ARG A 67 10.95 -14.74 11.02
CA ARG A 67 10.56 -16.15 10.85
C ARG A 67 9.04 -16.30 10.70
N ARG A 68 8.25 -15.70 11.60
CA ARG A 68 6.79 -15.76 11.56
C ARG A 68 6.20 -15.13 10.29
N LEU A 69 6.75 -14.01 9.82
CA LEU A 69 6.33 -13.38 8.57
C LEU A 69 6.55 -14.31 7.37
N LEU A 70 7.70 -14.99 7.30
CA LEU A 70 8.00 -15.97 6.24
C LEU A 70 7.06 -17.18 6.30
N GLU A 71 6.77 -17.69 7.49
CA GLU A 71 5.80 -18.79 7.71
C GLU A 71 4.39 -18.43 7.20
N GLN A 72 4.02 -17.14 7.22
CA GLN A 72 2.75 -16.62 6.68
C GLN A 72 2.87 -16.08 5.23
N ASN A 73 3.96 -16.38 4.53
CA ASN A 73 4.21 -16.00 3.15
C ASN A 73 4.26 -14.49 2.87
N TYR A 74 4.63 -13.67 3.85
CA TYR A 74 4.97 -12.27 3.59
C TYR A 74 6.31 -12.15 2.88
N TYR A 75 6.47 -11.14 2.03
CA TYR A 75 7.79 -10.68 1.61
C TYR A 75 8.43 -9.89 2.75
N VAL A 76 9.66 -10.22 3.08
CA VAL A 76 10.35 -9.61 4.22
C VAL A 76 11.61 -8.91 3.74
N ARG A 77 11.73 -7.65 4.13
CA ARG A 77 12.95 -6.86 4.00
C ARG A 77 13.49 -6.56 5.40
N VAL A 78 14.80 -6.66 5.57
CA VAL A 78 15.44 -6.34 6.85
C VAL A 78 16.47 -5.25 6.67
N LEU A 79 16.50 -4.31 7.63
CA LEU A 79 17.58 -3.32 7.75
C LEU A 79 18.59 -3.82 8.77
N VAL A 80 19.83 -3.96 8.36
CA VAL A 80 20.92 -4.48 9.20
C VAL A 80 22.18 -3.63 9.05
N ARG A 81 22.95 -3.49 10.15
CA ARG A 81 24.23 -2.78 10.13
C ARG A 81 25.35 -3.60 9.48
N ASP A 82 25.29 -4.90 9.67
CA ASP A 82 26.28 -5.87 9.18
C ASP A 82 25.58 -6.99 8.39
N ILE A 83 25.79 -7.01 7.08
CA ILE A 83 25.19 -8.00 6.18
C ILE A 83 25.77 -9.40 6.42
N GLU A 84 27.10 -9.51 6.64
CA GLU A 84 27.74 -10.81 6.79
C GLU A 84 27.31 -11.51 8.08
N ALA A 85 27.10 -10.74 9.15
CA ALA A 85 26.52 -11.27 10.39
C ALA A 85 25.02 -11.62 10.27
N ALA A 86 24.30 -11.00 9.34
CA ALA A 86 22.87 -11.23 9.15
C ALA A 86 22.56 -12.43 8.22
N LYS A 87 23.35 -12.63 7.16
CA LYS A 87 23.15 -13.71 6.18
C LYS A 87 22.88 -15.10 6.78
N PRO A 88 23.65 -15.59 7.77
CA PRO A 88 23.42 -16.93 8.33
C PRO A 88 22.15 -17.02 9.18
N LEU A 89 21.49 -15.89 9.50
CA LEU A 89 20.27 -15.85 10.33
C LEU A 89 18.98 -15.93 9.51
N PHE A 90 19.05 -15.67 8.22
CA PHE A 90 17.89 -15.53 7.36
C PHE A 90 17.98 -16.41 6.11
N ASP A 91 16.81 -16.86 5.64
CA ASP A 91 16.61 -17.56 4.39
C ASP A 91 16.86 -16.62 3.19
N ASP A 92 17.20 -17.17 2.03
CA ASP A 92 17.34 -16.44 0.76
C ASP A 92 16.09 -15.68 0.33
N LYS A 93 14.95 -15.97 0.96
CA LYS A 93 13.68 -15.26 0.77
C LYS A 93 13.63 -13.87 1.42
N VAL A 94 14.62 -13.52 2.25
CA VAL A 94 14.68 -12.23 2.96
C VAL A 94 15.55 -11.27 2.18
N GLU A 95 15.00 -10.12 1.81
CA GLU A 95 15.79 -9.03 1.23
C GLU A 95 16.58 -8.30 2.32
N ILE A 96 17.90 -8.39 2.30
CA ILE A 96 18.78 -7.76 3.27
C ILE A 96 19.29 -6.44 2.71
N ILE A 97 19.00 -5.34 3.42
CA ILE A 97 19.53 -4.00 3.10
C ILE A 97 20.46 -3.55 4.22
N GLN A 98 21.65 -3.07 3.82
CA GLN A 98 22.58 -2.47 4.77
C GLN A 98 22.17 -1.04 5.10
N GLY A 99 22.16 -0.71 6.39
CA GLY A 99 21.94 0.63 6.88
C GLY A 99 21.82 0.67 8.39
N ASP A 100 21.82 1.89 8.92
CA ASP A 100 21.77 2.17 10.35
C ASP A 100 20.74 3.28 10.61
N VAL A 101 19.78 3.03 11.49
CA VAL A 101 18.75 4.02 11.84
C VAL A 101 19.35 5.31 12.41
N THR A 102 20.54 5.25 13.00
CA THR A 102 21.26 6.43 13.53
C THR A 102 21.92 7.25 12.42
N ARG A 103 22.00 6.73 11.20
CA ARG A 103 22.62 7.35 10.03
C ARG A 103 21.60 7.58 8.93
N PRO A 104 20.93 8.74 8.88
CA PRO A 104 19.81 9.00 7.96
C PRO A 104 20.20 8.85 6.48
N GLU A 105 21.44 9.10 6.10
CA GLU A 105 21.94 8.95 4.74
C GLU A 105 21.91 7.50 4.25
N THR A 106 21.86 6.52 5.14
CA THR A 106 21.74 5.09 4.80
C THR A 106 20.30 4.64 4.59
N LEU A 107 19.33 5.46 5.02
CA LEU A 107 17.89 5.16 4.92
C LEU A 107 17.33 5.70 3.59
N THR A 108 17.70 5.06 2.49
CA THR A 108 17.31 5.48 1.14
C THR A 108 15.87 5.11 0.80
N SER A 109 15.32 5.66 -0.29
CA SER A 109 13.98 5.31 -0.81
C SER A 109 13.82 3.82 -1.07
N ARG A 110 14.90 3.14 -1.49
CA ARG A 110 14.90 1.68 -1.73
C ARG A 110 14.51 0.87 -0.49
N LEU A 111 14.83 1.37 0.71
CA LEU A 111 14.49 0.70 1.96
C LEU A 111 12.97 0.47 2.11
N LEU A 112 12.17 1.42 1.62
CA LEU A 112 10.71 1.41 1.75
C LEU A 112 9.97 1.23 0.43
N ASP A 113 10.68 0.92 -0.64
CA ASP A 113 10.04 0.61 -1.92
C ASP A 113 9.14 -0.62 -1.79
N ASN A 114 7.85 -0.46 -2.15
CA ASN A 114 6.78 -1.46 -2.00
C ASN A 114 6.54 -1.98 -0.56
N VAL A 115 7.04 -1.29 0.46
CA VAL A 115 6.79 -1.64 1.87
C VAL A 115 5.42 -1.15 2.30
N SER A 116 4.59 -2.05 2.83
CA SER A 116 3.25 -1.75 3.34
C SER A 116 3.25 -1.43 4.84
N ALA A 117 4.18 -2.01 5.59
CA ALA A 117 4.33 -1.73 7.02
C ALA A 117 5.78 -1.93 7.51
N VAL A 118 6.12 -1.23 8.60
CA VAL A 118 7.38 -1.37 9.33
C VAL A 118 7.10 -2.02 10.68
N ILE A 119 7.92 -3.01 11.06
CA ILE A 119 7.99 -3.51 12.43
C ILE A 119 9.37 -3.13 12.97
N SER A 120 9.40 -2.20 13.93
CA SER A 120 10.64 -1.76 14.54
C SER A 120 10.89 -2.50 15.86
N CYS A 121 11.90 -3.37 15.82
CA CYS A 121 12.44 -4.09 16.98
C CYS A 121 13.81 -3.51 17.39
N VAL A 122 14.11 -2.29 16.97
CA VAL A 122 15.38 -1.61 17.32
C VAL A 122 15.36 -1.27 18.80
N GLY A 123 16.49 -1.47 19.43
CA GLY A 123 16.71 -1.08 20.82
C GLY A 123 18.20 -0.96 21.13
N THR A 124 18.51 -0.13 22.10
CA THR A 124 19.87 0.05 22.60
C THR A 124 20.44 -1.28 23.09
N LYS A 125 21.61 -1.63 22.60
CA LYS A 125 22.28 -2.86 23.01
C LYS A 125 22.89 -2.71 24.39
N VAL A 126 22.50 -3.61 25.27
CA VAL A 126 23.07 -3.74 26.61
C VAL A 126 23.78 -5.07 26.71
N GLN A 127 24.96 -5.08 27.31
CA GLN A 127 25.76 -6.29 27.49
C GLN A 127 26.39 -6.31 28.90
N PRO A 128 26.77 -7.49 29.43
CA PRO A 128 27.56 -7.57 30.65
C PRO A 128 28.90 -6.89 30.47
N VAL A 129 29.43 -6.35 31.55
CA VAL A 129 30.82 -5.86 31.59
C VAL A 129 31.75 -7.06 31.38
N GLU A 130 32.82 -6.87 30.62
CA GLU A 130 33.77 -7.93 30.32
C GLU A 130 34.40 -8.45 31.62
N GLY A 131 34.41 -9.77 31.82
CA GLY A 131 34.91 -10.44 33.00
C GLY A 131 33.90 -10.57 34.14
N ASP A 132 32.74 -9.92 34.11
CA ASP A 132 31.70 -10.04 35.17
C ASP A 132 31.03 -11.42 35.18
N THR A 133 30.84 -12.03 34.02
CA THR A 133 30.25 -13.38 33.89
C THR A 133 30.96 -14.18 32.80
N PRO A 134 31.94 -15.03 33.13
CA PRO A 134 32.78 -15.74 32.16
C PRO A 134 31.96 -16.55 31.12
N ASN A 135 30.81 -17.12 31.53
CA ASN A 135 29.95 -17.96 30.68
C ASN A 135 28.62 -17.29 30.34
N ARG A 136 28.46 -16.01 30.61
CA ARG A 136 27.19 -15.27 30.48
C ARG A 136 26.01 -15.84 31.30
N ASP A 137 26.28 -16.69 32.30
CA ASP A 137 25.26 -17.36 33.11
C ASP A 137 24.39 -16.35 33.86
N LYS A 138 25.01 -15.33 34.49
CA LYS A 138 24.28 -14.25 35.16
C LYS A 138 23.47 -13.38 34.20
N TYR A 139 23.95 -13.23 32.96
CA TYR A 139 23.22 -12.48 31.94
C TYR A 139 21.87 -13.12 31.59
N SER A 140 21.83 -14.45 31.48
CA SER A 140 20.58 -15.19 31.25
C SER A 140 19.62 -15.13 32.44
N GLN A 141 20.12 -14.87 33.65
CA GLN A 141 19.34 -14.72 34.87
C GLN A 141 18.77 -13.29 35.07
N GLY A 142 19.18 -12.34 34.24
CA GLY A 142 18.70 -10.98 34.24
C GLY A 142 19.54 -9.98 35.00
N ILE A 143 19.22 -8.70 34.82
CA ILE A 143 19.98 -7.51 35.29
C ILE A 143 20.22 -7.47 36.80
N LYS A 144 19.50 -8.28 37.58
CA LYS A 144 19.74 -8.37 39.05
C LYS A 144 21.11 -8.97 39.42
N PHE A 145 21.72 -9.70 38.50
CA PHE A 145 22.91 -10.51 38.76
C PHE A 145 24.16 -10.00 38.07
N TYR A 146 24.07 -8.92 37.32
CA TYR A 146 25.20 -8.29 36.63
C TYR A 146 24.94 -6.79 36.46
N MET A 147 26.00 -5.97 36.36
CA MET A 147 25.88 -4.57 35.99
C MET A 147 25.98 -4.46 34.44
N PRO A 148 24.95 -4.02 33.76
CA PRO A 148 24.99 -3.92 32.33
C PRO A 148 25.77 -2.69 31.85
N GLN A 149 26.46 -2.86 30.70
CA GLN A 149 27.07 -1.77 29.97
C GLN A 149 26.24 -1.46 28.72
N VAL A 150 25.99 -0.19 28.50
CA VAL A 150 25.34 0.32 27.29
C VAL A 150 26.39 0.44 26.19
N VAL A 151 26.13 -0.18 25.03
CA VAL A 151 27.07 -0.20 23.90
C VAL A 151 26.86 0.98 22.97
N ASP A 152 25.59 1.26 22.63
CA ASP A 152 25.21 2.34 21.73
C ASP A 152 24.58 3.48 22.56
N SER A 153 24.66 4.73 22.12
CA SER A 153 23.97 5.85 22.76
C SER A 153 22.46 5.67 22.74
N PRO A 154 21.76 5.61 23.89
CA PRO A 154 20.29 5.49 23.88
C PRO A 154 19.61 6.65 23.17
N GLN A 155 20.12 7.87 23.27
CA GLN A 155 19.59 9.02 22.56
C GLN A 155 19.66 8.82 21.03
N GLU A 156 20.78 8.30 20.53
CA GLU A 156 20.94 8.09 19.09
C GLU A 156 20.05 6.96 18.58
N VAL A 157 19.99 5.85 19.32
CA VAL A 157 19.24 4.65 18.86
C VAL A 157 17.73 4.81 19.05
N GLU A 158 17.31 5.16 20.29
CA GLU A 158 15.88 5.13 20.65
C GLU A 158 15.12 6.36 20.17
N TYR A 159 15.76 7.53 20.14
CA TYR A 159 15.13 8.78 19.74
C TYR A 159 15.49 9.21 18.32
N LEU A 160 16.77 9.47 18.04
CA LEU A 160 17.17 9.94 16.71
C LEU A 160 16.97 8.88 15.65
N GLY A 161 17.28 7.61 15.96
CA GLY A 161 17.02 6.48 15.08
C GLY A 161 15.54 6.30 14.73
N MET A 162 14.66 6.45 15.75
CA MET A 162 13.20 6.45 15.51
C MET A 162 12.75 7.65 14.69
N LYS A 163 13.30 8.84 14.95
CA LYS A 163 13.00 10.04 14.15
C LYS A 163 13.36 9.83 12.68
N ASN A 164 14.58 9.38 12.41
CA ASN A 164 15.05 9.13 11.04
C ASN A 164 14.18 8.08 10.33
N LEU A 165 13.92 6.94 10.99
CA LEU A 165 13.09 5.87 10.41
C LEU A 165 11.65 6.33 10.18
N THR A 166 11.08 7.10 11.10
CA THR A 166 9.71 7.62 10.97
C THR A 166 9.58 8.63 9.84
N GLU A 167 10.56 9.53 9.66
CA GLU A 167 10.58 10.49 8.56
C GLU A 167 10.62 9.79 7.18
N VAL A 168 11.46 8.76 7.05
CA VAL A 168 11.54 7.99 5.81
C VAL A 168 10.27 7.17 5.61
N ALA A 169 9.72 6.55 6.67
CA ALA A 169 8.45 5.82 6.63
C ALA A 169 7.30 6.73 6.19
N LYS A 170 7.16 7.90 6.79
CA LYS A 170 6.16 8.90 6.43
C LYS A 170 6.22 9.34 4.97
N LYS A 171 7.42 9.43 4.41
CA LYS A 171 7.63 9.84 3.02
C LYS A 171 7.28 8.75 2.01
N TYR A 172 7.55 7.49 2.32
CA TYR A 172 7.51 6.40 1.34
C TYR A 172 6.46 5.31 1.62
N ILE A 173 6.11 4.99 2.87
CA ILE A 173 5.04 4.04 3.19
C ILE A 173 3.65 4.63 2.89
N ARG A 174 3.48 5.94 3.08
CA ARG A 174 2.22 6.62 2.82
C ARG A 174 2.01 6.82 1.32
N SER A 175 1.98 5.73 0.57
CA SER A 175 1.37 5.70 -0.75
C SER A 175 -0.14 5.54 -0.53
N ASP A 176 -0.85 6.65 -0.45
CA ASP A 176 -2.31 6.67 -0.54
C ASP A 176 -2.79 6.32 -1.96
N THR A 177 -1.88 5.81 -2.79
CA THR A 177 -2.16 5.45 -4.18
C THR A 177 -1.75 4.01 -4.49
N LYS A 178 -2.60 3.31 -5.27
CA LYS A 178 -2.30 2.02 -5.90
C LYS A 178 -2.10 2.22 -7.39
N LEU A 179 -0.96 1.84 -7.92
CA LEU A 179 -0.68 1.90 -9.35
C LEU A 179 -1.49 0.80 -10.06
N LEU A 180 -2.34 1.20 -11.00
CA LEU A 180 -3.15 0.29 -11.81
C LEU A 180 -2.51 0.06 -13.18
N PHE A 181 -2.11 1.13 -13.86
CA PHE A 181 -1.40 1.07 -15.13
C PHE A 181 -0.19 2.00 -15.08
N ASP A 182 1.01 1.44 -15.26
CA ASP A 182 2.25 2.20 -15.44
C ASP A 182 2.66 2.16 -16.90
N PHE A 183 2.41 3.25 -17.60
CA PHE A 183 2.83 3.39 -18.99
C PHE A 183 4.26 3.96 -19.13
N SER A 184 4.88 4.36 -18.02
CA SER A 184 6.27 4.80 -18.01
C SER A 184 7.26 3.63 -17.96
N HIS A 185 6.82 2.49 -17.41
CA HIS A 185 7.55 1.21 -17.39
C HIS A 185 6.61 0.07 -17.81
N PRO A 186 6.18 0.01 -19.09
CA PRO A 186 5.16 -0.92 -19.51
C PRO A 186 5.66 -2.37 -19.50
N THR A 187 4.85 -3.25 -18.91
CA THR A 187 5.03 -4.70 -19.02
C THR A 187 4.44 -5.22 -20.33
N GLU A 188 4.82 -6.42 -20.76
CA GLU A 188 4.21 -7.06 -21.95
C GLU A 188 2.68 -7.18 -21.79
N ALA A 189 2.19 -7.47 -20.57
CA ALA A 189 0.76 -7.56 -20.30
C ALA A 189 0.02 -6.22 -20.51
N ILE A 190 0.66 -5.09 -20.28
CA ILE A 190 0.05 -3.76 -20.51
C ILE A 190 -0.07 -3.44 -21.98
N LYS A 191 0.87 -3.87 -22.83
CA LYS A 191 0.90 -3.55 -24.27
C LYS A 191 -0.37 -4.03 -25.00
N ASP A 192 -0.90 -5.18 -24.62
CA ASP A 192 -2.06 -5.80 -25.27
C ASP A 192 -3.38 -5.59 -24.50
N THR A 193 -3.36 -4.75 -23.45
CA THR A 193 -4.55 -4.57 -22.60
C THR A 193 -5.53 -3.57 -23.19
N TRP A 194 -5.08 -2.54 -23.90
CA TRP A 194 -5.92 -1.44 -24.37
C TRP A 194 -6.14 -1.48 -25.88
N GLY A 195 -7.38 -1.30 -26.33
CA GLY A 195 -7.76 -1.28 -27.74
C GLY A 195 -8.74 -0.17 -28.09
N ALA A 196 -8.80 0.19 -29.38
CA ALA A 196 -9.71 1.20 -29.89
C ALA A 196 -11.16 0.72 -29.91
N VAL A 197 -12.07 1.58 -29.48
CA VAL A 197 -13.54 1.44 -29.57
C VAL A 197 -14.12 2.76 -30.05
N ASP A 198 -14.16 2.94 -31.36
CA ASP A 198 -14.59 4.17 -32.02
C ASP A 198 -16.06 4.08 -32.47
N ASP A 199 -16.60 5.19 -32.95
CA ASP A 199 -17.98 5.28 -33.45
C ASP A 199 -18.25 4.41 -34.71
N VAL A 200 -17.25 3.74 -35.24
CA VAL A 200 -17.39 2.71 -36.28
C VAL A 200 -18.34 1.60 -35.84
N VAL A 201 -18.45 1.31 -34.55
CA VAL A 201 -19.45 0.34 -34.01
C VAL A 201 -20.90 0.80 -34.18
N MET A 202 -21.12 2.07 -34.53
CA MET A 202 -22.41 2.69 -34.75
C MET A 202 -22.56 3.25 -36.20
N GLY A 203 -21.63 2.93 -37.09
CA GLY A 203 -21.61 3.42 -38.48
C GLY A 203 -20.84 4.73 -38.67
N GLY A 204 -20.21 5.29 -37.67
CA GLY A 204 -19.31 6.44 -37.78
C GLY A 204 -18.00 6.11 -38.47
N VAL A 205 -17.15 7.13 -38.63
CA VAL A 205 -15.85 7.02 -39.33
C VAL A 205 -14.68 7.60 -38.57
N SER A 206 -14.85 7.86 -37.28
CA SER A 206 -13.75 8.25 -36.39
C SER A 206 -12.72 7.13 -36.26
N GLU A 207 -11.47 7.51 -36.02
CA GLU A 207 -10.35 6.58 -35.92
C GLU A 207 -9.45 6.94 -34.77
N SER A 208 -9.10 5.95 -33.94
CA SER A 208 -8.15 6.12 -32.87
C SER A 208 -7.24 4.92 -32.68
N SER A 209 -6.18 5.16 -31.92
CA SER A 209 -5.27 4.12 -31.45
C SER A 209 -4.68 4.53 -30.10
N ILE A 210 -4.20 3.53 -29.35
CA ILE A 210 -3.33 3.75 -28.23
C ILE A 210 -2.00 3.05 -28.51
N ARG A 211 -0.90 3.76 -28.30
CA ARG A 211 0.44 3.25 -28.58
C ARG A 211 1.36 3.61 -27.43
N LEU A 212 2.34 2.78 -27.14
CA LEU A 212 3.40 3.09 -26.19
C LEU A 212 4.52 3.82 -26.91
N GLU A 213 4.79 5.05 -26.51
CA GLU A 213 5.84 5.92 -27.07
C GLU A 213 6.66 6.53 -25.93
N GLN A 214 7.97 6.38 -25.94
CA GLN A 214 8.88 7.08 -25.01
C GLN A 214 8.41 7.06 -23.54
N ASN A 215 8.09 5.90 -23.00
CA ASN A 215 7.65 5.72 -21.62
C ASN A 215 6.31 6.40 -21.25
N LYS A 216 5.35 6.40 -22.17
CA LYS A 216 3.96 6.83 -21.97
C LYS A 216 3.04 6.13 -22.97
N ALA A 217 1.77 6.03 -22.64
CA ALA A 217 0.75 5.66 -23.62
C ALA A 217 0.25 6.92 -24.33
N VAL A 218 0.06 6.84 -25.64
CA VAL A 218 -0.47 7.91 -26.47
C VAL A 218 -1.78 7.48 -27.07
N PHE A 219 -2.88 8.04 -26.58
CA PHE A 219 -4.20 7.94 -27.18
C PHE A 219 -4.36 9.08 -28.19
N SER A 220 -4.43 8.73 -29.46
CA SER A 220 -4.52 9.69 -30.54
C SER A 220 -5.37 9.18 -31.68
N GLY A 221 -5.85 10.11 -32.51
CA GLY A 221 -6.69 9.77 -33.65
C GLY A 221 -7.28 10.97 -34.36
N ASN A 222 -8.33 10.72 -35.12
CA ASN A 222 -9.11 11.71 -35.84
C ASN A 222 -10.60 11.48 -35.58
N VAL A 223 -11.23 12.42 -34.85
CA VAL A 223 -12.68 12.37 -34.59
C VAL A 223 -13.45 13.02 -35.73
N SER A 224 -14.37 12.30 -36.33
CA SER A 224 -15.25 12.75 -37.40
C SER A 224 -16.70 12.86 -36.94
N ILE A 225 -17.42 13.87 -37.44
CA ILE A 225 -18.87 14.01 -37.25
C ILE A 225 -19.68 13.46 -38.40
N ALA A 226 -19.02 12.90 -39.44
CA ALA A 226 -19.69 12.26 -40.57
C ALA A 226 -20.47 11.02 -40.09
N ASN A 227 -21.51 10.66 -40.84
CA ASN A 227 -22.41 9.53 -40.55
C ASN A 227 -23.01 9.53 -39.14
N ASN A 228 -23.27 10.73 -38.59
CA ASN A 228 -23.69 10.93 -37.18
C ASN A 228 -22.71 10.40 -36.15
N GLY A 229 -21.44 10.24 -36.51
CA GLY A 229 -20.33 9.95 -35.58
C GLY A 229 -20.04 11.12 -34.64
N GLY A 230 -18.98 11.03 -33.93
CA GLY A 230 -18.50 12.09 -33.04
C GLY A 230 -17.81 11.59 -31.78
N PHE A 231 -17.31 10.36 -31.76
CA PHE A 231 -16.44 9.92 -30.70
C PHE A 231 -15.33 8.98 -31.19
N ALA A 232 -14.22 9.03 -30.48
CA ALA A 232 -13.13 8.07 -30.58
C ALA A 232 -12.72 7.68 -29.15
N SER A 233 -12.45 6.41 -28.92
CA SER A 233 -12.11 5.95 -27.58
C SER A 233 -11.16 4.76 -27.58
N VAL A 234 -10.48 4.58 -26.45
CA VAL A 234 -9.71 3.38 -26.15
C VAL A 234 -10.17 2.79 -24.82
N ARG A 235 -10.33 1.48 -24.80
CA ARG A 235 -10.84 0.74 -23.64
C ARG A 235 -9.90 -0.40 -23.28
N SER A 236 -9.76 -0.68 -22.00
CA SER A 236 -9.06 -1.88 -21.53
C SER A 236 -9.90 -3.12 -21.82
N LYS A 237 -9.25 -4.26 -22.05
CA LYS A 237 -9.91 -5.57 -21.94
C LYS A 237 -10.47 -5.74 -20.54
N ASN A 238 -11.41 -6.66 -20.38
CA ASN A 238 -11.92 -6.97 -19.04
C ASN A 238 -10.79 -7.49 -18.16
N LEU A 239 -10.66 -6.87 -16.99
CA LEU A 239 -9.72 -7.29 -15.96
C LEU A 239 -10.23 -8.59 -15.34
N ASN A 240 -9.38 -9.58 -15.24
CA ASN A 240 -9.70 -10.88 -14.67
C ASN A 240 -8.63 -11.33 -13.68
N PRO A 241 -8.96 -11.40 -12.38
CA PRO A 241 -10.25 -11.02 -11.77
C PRO A 241 -10.53 -9.51 -11.82
N PRO A 242 -11.82 -9.09 -11.64
CA PRO A 242 -12.17 -7.68 -11.50
C PRO A 242 -11.41 -7.02 -10.37
N VAL A 243 -11.10 -5.72 -10.50
CA VAL A 243 -10.32 -5.00 -9.49
C VAL A 243 -11.22 -4.46 -8.39
N ASP A 244 -10.86 -4.73 -7.14
CA ASP A 244 -11.48 -4.14 -5.96
C ASP A 244 -10.69 -2.89 -5.51
N LEU A 245 -11.37 -1.74 -5.52
CA LEU A 245 -10.88 -0.45 -5.05
C LEU A 245 -11.75 0.13 -3.93
N SER A 246 -12.51 -0.68 -3.19
CA SER A 246 -13.41 -0.26 -2.11
C SER A 246 -12.71 0.57 -1.03
N ASN A 247 -11.41 0.33 -0.84
CA ASN A 247 -10.57 1.04 0.13
C ASN A 247 -9.98 2.35 -0.40
N TYR A 248 -10.34 2.78 -1.62
CA TYR A 248 -9.83 4.01 -2.24
C TYR A 248 -10.96 5.03 -2.40
N GLU A 249 -10.58 6.29 -2.60
CA GLU A 249 -11.53 7.41 -2.79
C GLU A 249 -11.79 7.70 -4.26
N GLY A 250 -10.85 7.36 -5.15
CA GLY A 250 -10.98 7.68 -6.56
C GLY A 250 -9.81 7.22 -7.43
N ILE A 251 -9.83 7.68 -8.68
CA ILE A 251 -8.78 7.45 -9.69
C ILE A 251 -7.98 8.74 -9.91
N GLU A 252 -6.67 8.60 -9.98
CA GLU A 252 -5.73 9.65 -10.38
C GLU A 252 -5.13 9.30 -11.74
N LEU A 253 -5.30 10.20 -12.71
CA LEU A 253 -4.69 10.13 -14.04
C LEU A 253 -3.55 11.14 -14.11
N ARG A 254 -2.39 10.71 -14.59
CA ARG A 254 -1.30 11.61 -14.95
C ARG A 254 -1.24 11.71 -16.45
N VAL A 255 -1.66 12.86 -17.00
CA VAL A 255 -1.87 13.06 -18.43
C VAL A 255 -1.24 14.37 -18.94
N GLN A 256 -1.03 14.44 -20.26
CA GLN A 256 -0.69 15.65 -20.99
C GLN A 256 -1.52 15.68 -22.26
N GLY A 257 -2.36 16.70 -22.42
CA GLY A 257 -3.32 16.77 -23.52
C GLY A 257 -3.10 17.94 -24.47
N ASP A 258 -4.06 18.08 -25.37
CA ASP A 258 -4.08 19.03 -26.48
C ASP A 258 -5.04 20.21 -26.28
N GLY A 259 -5.49 20.45 -25.04
CA GLY A 259 -6.44 21.49 -24.68
C GLY A 259 -7.91 21.08 -24.82
N LYS A 260 -8.19 19.87 -25.28
CA LYS A 260 -9.53 19.31 -25.39
C LYS A 260 -10.05 18.76 -24.08
N ARG A 261 -11.36 18.47 -24.02
CA ARG A 261 -12.03 17.81 -22.93
C ARG A 261 -12.27 16.34 -23.26
N TYR A 262 -11.85 15.48 -22.32
CA TYR A 262 -11.95 14.03 -22.41
C TYR A 262 -12.87 13.44 -21.36
N LYS A 263 -13.30 12.21 -21.55
CA LYS A 263 -14.00 11.41 -20.55
C LYS A 263 -13.16 10.23 -20.09
N PHE A 264 -13.23 9.94 -18.80
CA PHE A 264 -12.80 8.69 -18.21
C PHE A 264 -14.03 7.90 -17.78
N ILE A 265 -14.09 6.63 -18.15
CA ILE A 265 -15.25 5.77 -17.91
C ILE A 265 -14.80 4.48 -17.26
N ILE A 266 -15.49 4.06 -16.21
CA ILE A 266 -15.26 2.79 -15.51
C ILE A 266 -16.51 1.92 -15.66
N ARG A 267 -16.33 0.59 -15.82
CA ARG A 267 -17.43 -0.36 -15.85
C ARG A 267 -17.29 -1.41 -14.75
N CYS A 268 -18.43 -1.66 -14.08
CA CYS A 268 -18.56 -2.66 -13.02
C CYS A 268 -19.19 -3.96 -13.53
N GLU A 269 -19.38 -4.10 -14.81
CA GLU A 269 -19.91 -5.30 -15.45
C GLU A 269 -19.00 -5.77 -16.58
N GLY A 270 -18.85 -7.10 -16.69
CA GLY A 270 -18.07 -7.72 -17.77
C GLY A 270 -18.73 -7.68 -19.14
N ARG A 271 -19.99 -7.20 -19.23
CA ARG A 271 -20.72 -7.08 -20.50
C ARG A 271 -20.15 -5.96 -21.36
N TRP A 272 -20.13 -6.19 -22.66
CA TRP A 272 -19.62 -5.22 -23.62
C TRP A 272 -20.43 -3.91 -23.64
N ASP A 273 -21.74 -3.99 -23.70
CA ASP A 273 -22.69 -2.88 -23.79
C ASP A 273 -23.41 -2.72 -22.43
N GLY A 274 -22.65 -2.38 -21.42
CA GLY A 274 -23.14 -2.13 -20.06
C GLY A 274 -23.09 -0.65 -19.69
N VAL A 275 -23.67 -0.32 -18.53
CA VAL A 275 -23.56 1.03 -17.94
C VAL A 275 -22.10 1.35 -17.68
N GLY A 276 -21.69 2.56 -18.02
CA GLY A 276 -20.39 3.13 -17.69
C GLY A 276 -20.56 4.27 -16.69
N TYR A 277 -19.69 4.30 -15.69
CA TYR A 277 -19.60 5.42 -14.75
C TYR A 277 -18.56 6.39 -15.29
N SER A 278 -18.99 7.59 -15.64
CA SER A 278 -18.24 8.56 -16.46
C SER A 278 -17.89 9.81 -15.70
N TYR A 279 -16.72 10.36 -15.99
CA TYR A 279 -16.24 11.66 -15.51
C TYR A 279 -15.60 12.43 -16.67
N SER A 280 -15.92 13.71 -16.84
CA SER A 280 -15.35 14.58 -17.86
C SER A 280 -14.25 15.45 -17.25
N PHE A 281 -13.10 15.54 -17.94
CA PHE A 281 -11.98 16.35 -17.50
C PHE A 281 -11.35 17.17 -18.62
N ASP A 282 -10.89 18.35 -18.27
CA ASP A 282 -10.21 19.26 -19.19
C ASP A 282 -8.72 19.01 -19.20
N THR A 283 -8.12 19.19 -20.37
CA THR A 283 -6.66 19.26 -20.52
C THR A 283 -6.21 20.65 -20.93
N PHE A 284 -4.92 20.91 -20.77
CA PHE A 284 -4.27 22.14 -21.22
C PHE A 284 -3.21 21.76 -22.25
N TYR A 285 -3.08 22.59 -23.29
CA TYR A 285 -2.17 22.31 -24.39
C TYR A 285 -0.74 22.07 -23.88
N ASN A 286 -0.22 20.89 -24.19
CA ASN A 286 1.15 20.45 -23.87
C ASN A 286 1.57 20.61 -22.39
N THR A 287 0.59 20.60 -21.48
CA THR A 287 0.84 20.79 -20.04
C THR A 287 0.56 19.49 -19.28
N PRO A 288 1.55 18.93 -18.56
CA PRO A 288 1.33 17.80 -17.68
C PRO A 288 0.31 18.15 -16.59
N THR A 289 -0.72 17.35 -16.47
CA THR A 289 -1.84 17.56 -15.53
C THR A 289 -2.11 16.28 -14.74
N THR A 290 -2.34 16.44 -13.44
CA THR A 290 -2.87 15.38 -12.59
C THR A 290 -4.36 15.60 -12.43
N VAL A 291 -5.16 14.66 -12.93
CA VAL A 291 -6.62 14.66 -12.82
C VAL A 291 -7.02 13.69 -11.72
N ARG A 292 -7.66 14.18 -10.67
CA ARG A 292 -8.28 13.36 -9.62
C ARG A 292 -9.77 13.23 -9.85
N ILE A 293 -10.24 12.00 -9.86
CA ILE A 293 -11.63 11.61 -10.15
C ILE A 293 -12.17 10.89 -8.91
N PRO A 294 -12.87 11.60 -8.01
CA PRO A 294 -13.52 10.95 -6.86
C PRO A 294 -14.58 9.96 -7.33
N PHE A 295 -14.69 8.82 -6.69
CA PHE A 295 -15.76 7.86 -7.02
C PHE A 295 -17.16 8.42 -6.81
N SER A 296 -17.31 9.40 -5.89
CA SER A 296 -18.58 10.13 -5.65
C SER A 296 -19.05 10.93 -6.85
N ASP A 297 -18.12 11.36 -7.73
CA ASP A 297 -18.39 12.28 -8.84
C ASP A 297 -18.62 11.53 -10.17
N LEU A 298 -18.50 10.21 -10.16
CA LEU A 298 -18.78 9.37 -11.30
C LEU A 298 -20.28 9.29 -11.57
N ILE A 299 -20.68 9.59 -12.81
CA ILE A 299 -22.07 9.64 -13.26
C ILE A 299 -22.37 8.34 -14.03
N PRO A 300 -23.43 7.58 -13.66
CA PRO A 300 -23.86 6.41 -14.43
C PRO A 300 -24.48 6.82 -15.78
N VAL A 301 -23.95 6.27 -16.86
CA VAL A 301 -24.32 6.63 -18.23
C VAL A 301 -24.50 5.38 -19.10
N PHE A 302 -25.58 5.35 -19.86
CA PHE A 302 -25.81 4.34 -20.90
C PHE A 302 -26.07 5.04 -22.24
N ARG A 303 -25.23 4.78 -23.25
CA ARG A 303 -25.33 5.41 -24.59
C ARG A 303 -25.48 6.93 -24.56
N ALA A 304 -24.61 7.61 -23.82
CA ALA A 304 -24.56 9.05 -23.59
C ALA A 304 -25.79 9.66 -22.84
N LYS A 305 -26.70 8.84 -22.32
CA LYS A 305 -27.79 9.27 -21.43
C LYS A 305 -27.47 8.92 -20.00
N THR A 306 -27.73 9.82 -19.07
CA THR A 306 -27.64 9.53 -17.64
C THR A 306 -28.73 8.53 -17.22
N VAL A 307 -28.36 7.63 -16.31
CA VAL A 307 -29.23 6.55 -15.79
C VAL A 307 -29.16 6.52 -14.26
N PRO A 308 -29.71 7.55 -13.58
CA PRO A 308 -29.58 7.72 -12.12
C PRO A 308 -30.11 6.53 -11.31
N GLU A 309 -31.04 5.76 -11.88
CA GLU A 309 -31.61 4.54 -11.29
C GLU A 309 -30.58 3.45 -11.04
N MET A 310 -29.43 3.48 -11.72
CA MET A 310 -28.32 2.53 -11.50
C MET A 310 -27.54 2.81 -10.21
N GLY A 311 -27.85 3.92 -9.54
CA GLY A 311 -27.25 4.28 -8.25
C GLY A 311 -25.79 4.75 -8.34
N LYS A 312 -25.16 4.80 -7.18
CA LYS A 312 -23.76 5.22 -7.07
C LYS A 312 -22.80 4.16 -7.59
N PHE A 313 -21.63 4.60 -8.02
CA PHE A 313 -20.53 3.73 -8.42
C PHE A 313 -20.12 2.78 -7.28
N ASP A 314 -20.01 1.49 -7.58
CA ASP A 314 -19.47 0.48 -6.67
C ASP A 314 -18.01 0.18 -7.01
N PRO A 315 -17.04 0.61 -6.18
CA PRO A 315 -15.62 0.39 -6.45
C PRO A 315 -15.14 -1.04 -6.17
N SER A 316 -15.99 -1.93 -5.66
CA SER A 316 -15.60 -3.31 -5.31
C SER A 316 -15.36 -4.22 -6.51
N CYS A 317 -15.85 -3.84 -7.70
CA CYS A 317 -15.87 -4.73 -8.86
C CYS A 317 -15.65 -3.98 -10.18
N ILE A 318 -14.40 -3.67 -10.52
CA ILE A 318 -14.05 -2.94 -11.74
C ILE A 318 -13.58 -3.90 -12.81
N TYR A 319 -14.32 -3.98 -13.93
CA TYR A 319 -13.98 -4.81 -15.07
C TYR A 319 -13.16 -4.10 -16.13
N SER A 320 -13.45 -2.85 -16.43
CA SER A 320 -12.72 -2.13 -17.49
C SER A 320 -12.71 -0.61 -17.29
N MET A 321 -11.71 0.02 -17.89
CA MET A 321 -11.53 1.47 -17.94
C MET A 321 -11.46 1.93 -19.39
N GLN A 322 -11.94 3.14 -19.68
CA GLN A 322 -11.99 3.69 -21.02
C GLN A 322 -11.68 5.19 -21.00
N LEU A 323 -10.92 5.65 -21.99
CA LEU A 323 -10.71 7.06 -22.30
C LEU A 323 -11.41 7.40 -23.60
N MET A 324 -12.09 8.54 -23.66
CA MET A 324 -12.89 8.91 -24.81
C MET A 324 -12.76 10.40 -25.11
N GLN A 325 -12.59 10.73 -26.39
CA GLN A 325 -12.82 12.05 -26.95
C GLN A 325 -14.18 12.04 -27.65
N THR A 326 -15.08 12.94 -27.30
CA THR A 326 -16.46 12.89 -27.75
C THR A 326 -17.10 14.26 -27.94
N LYS A 327 -18.02 14.34 -28.93
CA LYS A 327 -18.82 15.52 -29.25
C LYS A 327 -19.82 15.86 -28.14
N PHE A 328 -20.32 14.85 -27.42
CA PHE A 328 -21.37 15.03 -26.42
C PHE A 328 -20.87 14.85 -25.00
N GLU A 329 -21.38 15.66 -24.11
CA GLU A 329 -21.33 15.42 -22.67
C GLU A 329 -22.39 14.39 -22.29
N TYR A 330 -23.43 14.77 -21.60
CA TYR A 330 -24.51 13.90 -21.15
C TYR A 330 -25.84 14.44 -21.70
N ASP A 331 -26.81 13.55 -21.89
CA ASP A 331 -28.21 13.89 -22.22
C ASP A 331 -28.38 14.80 -23.46
N GLY A 332 -27.42 14.71 -24.39
CA GLY A 332 -27.44 15.48 -25.64
C GLY A 332 -26.73 16.84 -25.56
N GLU A 333 -26.19 17.23 -24.42
CA GLU A 333 -25.38 18.44 -24.31
C GLU A 333 -24.07 18.30 -25.11
N LEU A 334 -23.58 19.40 -25.65
CA LEU A 334 -22.35 19.43 -26.42
C LEU A 334 -21.13 19.62 -25.49
N ASN A 335 -20.08 18.89 -25.77
CA ASN A 335 -18.77 19.10 -25.15
C ASN A 335 -18.25 20.48 -25.56
N PRO A 336 -18.07 21.44 -24.62
CA PRO A 336 -17.72 22.83 -24.94
C PRO A 336 -16.33 22.97 -25.56
N LYS A 337 -15.47 21.97 -25.42
CA LYS A 337 -14.10 21.95 -26.00
C LYS A 337 -13.97 20.94 -27.16
N PHE A 338 -15.08 20.51 -27.74
CA PHE A 338 -15.05 19.62 -28.87
C PHE A 338 -14.73 20.35 -30.16
N SER A 339 -13.79 19.82 -30.91
CA SER A 339 -13.59 20.12 -32.32
C SER A 339 -13.30 18.80 -33.05
N PRO A 340 -13.95 18.55 -34.22
CA PRO A 340 -13.59 17.41 -35.04
C PRO A 340 -12.16 17.54 -35.55
N GLY A 341 -11.55 16.42 -35.92
CA GLY A 341 -10.18 16.38 -36.41
C GLY A 341 -9.23 15.67 -35.45
N LEU A 342 -7.95 15.98 -35.58
CA LEU A 342 -6.88 15.34 -34.80
C LEU A 342 -6.98 15.66 -33.32
N PHE A 343 -6.65 14.66 -32.50
CA PHE A 343 -6.52 14.78 -31.07
C PHE A 343 -5.36 13.95 -30.54
N ARG A 344 -4.82 14.33 -29.39
CA ARG A 344 -3.72 13.61 -28.71
C ARG A 344 -3.80 13.78 -27.21
N LEU A 345 -3.83 12.65 -26.50
CA LEU A 345 -3.74 12.56 -25.04
C LEU A 345 -2.61 11.59 -24.68
N GLU A 346 -1.62 12.08 -23.97
CA GLU A 346 -0.53 11.28 -23.42
C GLU A 346 -0.87 10.88 -21.98
N ILE A 347 -0.65 9.62 -21.62
CA ILE A 347 -0.95 9.06 -20.32
C ILE A 347 0.30 8.43 -19.74
N ASN A 348 0.76 8.90 -18.58
CA ASN A 348 1.89 8.32 -17.87
C ASN A 348 1.46 7.20 -16.93
N SER A 349 0.36 7.40 -16.19
CA SER A 349 -0.14 6.39 -15.27
C SER A 349 -1.61 6.57 -14.94
N ILE A 350 -2.23 5.48 -14.54
CA ILE A 350 -3.55 5.41 -13.91
C ILE A 350 -3.38 4.78 -12.54
N LYS A 351 -3.79 5.49 -11.48
CA LYS A 351 -3.67 5.06 -10.08
C LYS A 351 -5.02 5.16 -9.38
N ALA A 352 -5.27 4.32 -8.38
CA ALA A 352 -6.25 4.62 -7.36
C ALA A 352 -5.60 5.49 -6.28
N TYR A 353 -6.32 6.47 -5.72
CA TYR A 353 -5.83 7.37 -4.67
C TYR A 353 -6.77 7.40 -3.46
N GLY A 354 -6.27 7.96 -2.33
CA GLY A 354 -7.04 8.11 -1.10
C GLY A 354 -7.27 6.77 -0.40
N HIS A 355 -6.25 5.90 -0.39
CA HIS A 355 -6.36 4.61 0.30
C HIS A 355 -6.66 4.83 1.79
N LYS A 356 -7.80 4.32 2.23
CA LYS A 356 -8.18 4.28 3.64
C LYS A 356 -7.39 3.16 4.31
N ILE A 357 -6.19 3.52 4.76
CA ILE A 357 -5.33 2.58 5.49
C ILE A 357 -5.96 2.39 6.86
N ASN A 358 -6.57 1.24 7.08
CA ASN A 358 -7.27 0.91 8.31
C ASN A 358 -6.44 0.04 9.25
N THR A 359 -5.22 -0.35 8.87
CA THR A 359 -4.34 -1.23 9.65
C THR A 359 -3.04 -0.53 10.01
N PRO A 360 -2.31 -0.97 11.05
CA PRO A 360 -1.05 -0.37 11.41
C PRO A 360 -0.01 -0.42 10.29
N GLN A 361 0.53 0.74 9.94
CA GLN A 361 1.65 0.89 9.01
C GLN A 361 3.00 0.85 9.74
N PHE A 362 2.98 1.08 11.05
CA PHE A 362 4.17 1.09 11.87
C PHE A 362 3.89 0.43 13.23
N ILE A 363 4.56 -0.69 13.50
CA ILE A 363 4.52 -1.35 14.81
C ILE A 363 5.86 -1.11 15.50
N LEU A 364 5.83 -0.45 16.66
CA LEU A 364 7.01 -0.20 17.47
C LEU A 364 7.03 -1.14 18.68
N ILE A 365 8.10 -1.87 18.87
CA ILE A 365 8.40 -2.59 20.11
C ILE A 365 9.17 -1.66 21.03
N SER A 366 8.46 -1.09 22.01
CA SER A 366 9.01 -0.25 23.06
C SER A 366 9.29 -1.07 24.33
N SER A 367 8.95 -0.58 25.51
CA SER A 367 9.10 -1.26 26.79
C SER A 367 8.09 -0.76 27.82
N ALA A 368 7.54 -1.65 28.64
CA ALA A 368 6.88 -1.24 29.87
C ALA A 368 7.87 -0.50 30.78
N GLY A 369 7.41 0.54 31.44
CA GLY A 369 8.21 1.38 32.32
C GLY A 369 8.76 2.66 31.71
N VAL A 370 8.51 2.95 30.41
CA VAL A 370 9.08 4.13 29.73
C VAL A 370 8.60 5.46 30.32
N THR A 371 7.39 5.52 30.88
CA THR A 371 6.86 6.73 31.51
C THR A 371 7.21 6.86 32.99
N ARG A 372 7.78 5.82 33.62
CA ARG A 372 8.04 5.77 35.05
C ARG A 372 9.24 6.60 35.54
N PRO A 373 10.35 6.76 34.78
CA PRO A 373 11.39 7.70 35.15
C PRO A 373 10.83 9.12 35.30
N GLY A 374 11.07 9.76 36.45
CA GLY A 374 10.59 11.10 36.72
C GLY A 374 9.13 11.23 37.21
N ARG A 375 8.37 10.15 37.32
CA ARG A 375 7.04 10.17 37.97
C ARG A 375 7.17 10.34 39.47
N SER A 376 6.43 11.33 40.04
CA SER A 376 6.42 11.64 41.47
C SER A 376 5.45 10.78 42.31
N ASP A 377 4.51 10.11 41.62
CA ASP A 377 3.45 9.30 42.22
C ASP A 377 3.84 7.81 42.44
N ILE A 378 5.07 7.45 42.09
CA ILE A 378 5.58 6.09 42.29
C ILE A 378 6.78 6.04 43.21
N ASN A 379 6.87 4.97 44.02
CA ASN A 379 8.07 4.69 44.78
C ASN A 379 9.10 3.99 43.89
N LEU A 380 10.25 4.58 43.66
CA LEU A 380 11.31 4.05 42.82
C LEU A 380 11.86 2.71 43.34
N GLU A 381 11.90 2.51 44.66
CA GLU A 381 12.40 1.27 45.27
C GLU A 381 11.56 0.06 44.94
N ASP A 382 10.27 0.26 44.62
CA ASP A 382 9.34 -0.81 44.26
C ASP A 382 9.33 -1.11 42.76
N GLN A 383 10.09 -0.36 41.95
CA GLN A 383 10.09 -0.51 40.52
C GLN A 383 11.01 -1.63 40.04
N PRO A 384 10.75 -2.17 38.79
CA PRO A 384 11.66 -3.12 38.14
C PRO A 384 13.09 -2.54 38.00
N PRO A 385 14.12 -3.40 37.99
CA PRO A 385 15.51 -2.95 37.90
C PRO A 385 15.82 -1.95 36.78
N ALA A 386 15.24 -2.13 35.58
CA ALA A 386 15.46 -1.25 34.46
C ALA A 386 14.98 0.18 34.72
N VAL A 387 13.92 0.37 35.51
CA VAL A 387 13.44 1.70 35.91
C VAL A 387 14.37 2.32 36.96
N LYS A 388 14.81 1.51 37.97
CA LYS A 388 15.69 1.97 39.05
C LYS A 388 17.03 2.50 38.54
N ILE A 389 17.60 1.82 37.55
CA ILE A 389 18.93 2.14 37.00
C ILE A 389 18.84 2.85 35.63
N ASN A 390 17.70 3.44 35.29
CA ASN A 390 17.52 4.11 34.00
C ASN A 390 18.63 5.12 33.69
N ASP A 391 18.99 5.97 34.65
CA ASP A 391 20.01 6.99 34.47
C ASP A 391 21.42 6.38 34.31
N GLN A 392 21.71 5.28 35.01
CA GLN A 392 22.94 4.52 34.82
C GLN A 392 23.03 3.85 33.46
N LEU A 393 21.89 3.55 32.85
CA LEU A 393 21.76 3.04 31.48
C LEU A 393 21.66 4.15 30.43
N GLY A 394 22.06 5.40 30.76
CA GLY A 394 22.02 6.53 29.84
C GLY A 394 20.61 6.99 29.47
N GLY A 395 19.61 6.67 30.30
CA GLY A 395 18.23 7.11 30.09
C GLY A 395 17.47 6.31 29.02
N ILE A 396 17.76 5.01 28.87
CA ILE A 396 17.13 4.18 27.81
C ILE A 396 15.61 4.35 27.78
N LEU A 397 14.92 4.25 28.93
CA LEU A 397 13.46 4.36 28.99
C LEU A 397 12.98 5.75 28.63
N THR A 398 13.68 6.78 29.09
CA THR A 398 13.40 8.19 28.77
C THR A 398 13.51 8.44 27.25
N TRP A 399 14.56 7.93 26.60
CA TRP A 399 14.75 8.10 25.16
C TRP A 399 13.79 7.26 24.35
N LYS A 400 13.39 6.06 24.82
CA LYS A 400 12.32 5.27 24.22
C LYS A 400 10.99 6.05 24.20
N LEU A 401 10.62 6.67 25.32
CA LEU A 401 9.41 7.50 25.39
C LEU A 401 9.44 8.62 24.34
N LYS A 402 10.57 9.31 24.20
CA LYS A 402 10.73 10.34 23.16
C LYS A 402 10.61 9.77 21.74
N GLY A 403 11.11 8.58 21.49
CA GLY A 403 10.92 7.86 20.22
C GLY A 403 9.46 7.51 19.94
N GLU A 404 8.70 7.11 20.97
CA GLU A 404 7.25 6.89 20.86
C GLU A 404 6.50 8.19 20.51
N GLU A 405 6.87 9.32 21.13
CA GLU A 405 6.27 10.63 20.85
C GLU A 405 6.48 11.05 19.39
N VAL A 406 7.66 10.81 18.83
CA VAL A 406 7.94 11.06 17.40
C VAL A 406 6.98 10.26 16.52
N LEU A 407 6.78 8.97 16.84
CA LEU A 407 5.87 8.12 16.08
C LEU A 407 4.41 8.57 16.19
N ARG A 408 3.94 8.94 17.39
CA ARG A 408 2.58 9.49 17.60
C ARG A 408 2.32 10.73 16.76
N GLN A 409 3.32 11.60 16.64
CA GLN A 409 3.22 12.86 15.89
C GLN A 409 3.41 12.67 14.36
N SER A 410 3.73 11.47 13.90
CA SER A 410 4.05 11.22 12.49
C SER A 410 2.88 11.32 11.52
N GLY A 411 1.67 11.04 12.00
CA GLY A 411 0.46 10.88 11.17
C GLY A 411 0.39 9.53 10.45
N LEU A 412 1.31 8.59 10.72
CA LEU A 412 1.20 7.19 10.31
C LEU A 412 0.16 6.47 11.17
N ASN A 413 -0.47 5.43 10.64
CA ASN A 413 -1.22 4.48 11.46
C ASN A 413 -0.23 3.60 12.21
N TYR A 414 -0.14 3.76 13.51
CA TYR A 414 0.83 3.04 14.33
C TYR A 414 0.16 2.17 15.40
N THR A 415 0.96 1.24 15.94
CA THR A 415 0.73 0.56 17.21
C THR A 415 2.04 0.55 17.99
N ILE A 416 2.01 0.95 19.25
CA ILE A 416 3.15 0.90 20.17
C ILE A 416 2.90 -0.19 21.20
N ILE A 417 3.74 -1.22 21.16
CA ILE A 417 3.73 -2.31 22.13
C ILE A 417 4.78 -2.03 23.18
N ARG A 418 4.40 -2.08 24.45
CA ARG A 418 5.30 -1.97 25.61
C ARG A 418 5.38 -3.31 26.33
N PRO A 419 6.25 -4.24 25.90
CA PRO A 419 6.40 -5.53 26.57
C PRO A 419 6.90 -5.34 27.99
N CYS A 420 6.37 -6.15 28.92
CA CYS A 420 6.99 -6.41 30.19
C CYS A 420 8.32 -7.17 30.01
N ALA A 421 8.94 -7.66 31.07
CA ALA A 421 10.24 -8.32 30.99
C ALA A 421 10.22 -9.48 29.97
N LEU A 422 11.05 -9.38 28.93
CA LEU A 422 11.09 -10.36 27.84
C LEU A 422 11.80 -11.64 28.26
N THR A 423 11.18 -12.80 27.96
CA THR A 423 11.72 -14.14 28.27
C THR A 423 12.00 -14.95 27.03
N GLU A 424 12.80 -16.03 27.19
CA GLU A 424 13.06 -17.05 26.16
C GLU A 424 12.11 -18.27 26.30
N LYS A 425 11.13 -18.21 27.22
CA LYS A 425 10.13 -19.26 27.41
C LYS A 425 9.21 -19.36 26.18
N PRO A 426 8.60 -20.51 25.93
CA PRO A 426 7.55 -20.60 24.90
C PRO A 426 6.41 -19.62 25.18
N GLY A 427 5.81 -19.05 24.13
CA GLY A 427 4.66 -18.14 24.22
C GLY A 427 3.34 -18.92 24.21
N ASP A 428 3.10 -19.70 25.24
CA ASP A 428 1.93 -20.60 25.38
C ASP A 428 0.87 -20.09 26.37
N LYS A 429 1.10 -18.90 26.94
CA LYS A 429 0.22 -18.28 27.93
C LYS A 429 -0.68 -17.22 27.34
N THR A 430 -1.73 -16.87 28.09
CA THR A 430 -2.65 -15.81 27.69
C THR A 430 -2.00 -14.44 27.79
N LEU A 431 -2.09 -13.64 26.71
CA LEU A 431 -1.67 -12.24 26.71
C LEU A 431 -2.69 -11.37 27.44
N VAL A 432 -2.20 -10.51 28.30
CA VAL A 432 -2.96 -9.48 29.00
C VAL A 432 -2.45 -8.11 28.59
N PHE A 433 -3.38 -7.18 28.36
CA PHE A 433 -3.11 -5.83 27.84
C PHE A 433 -3.60 -4.78 28.82
N GLU A 434 -2.79 -3.76 29.07
CA GLU A 434 -3.15 -2.60 29.92
C GLU A 434 -2.60 -1.29 29.29
N GLN A 435 -3.12 -0.18 29.78
CA GLN A 435 -2.63 1.16 29.45
C GLN A 435 -2.33 1.93 30.73
N GLY A 436 -1.44 2.93 30.64
CA GLY A 436 -1.04 3.77 31.79
C GLY A 436 0.33 3.43 32.38
N ASP A 437 1.02 2.45 31.80
CA ASP A 437 2.38 2.04 32.15
C ASP A 437 2.55 1.63 33.62
N ASN A 438 1.56 0.89 34.15
CA ASN A 438 1.61 0.34 35.51
C ASN A 438 1.82 -1.18 35.53
N MET A 439 1.67 -1.84 34.41
CA MET A 439 1.75 -3.30 34.28
C MET A 439 3.14 -3.82 34.71
N ARG A 440 3.14 -4.94 35.41
CA ARG A 440 4.34 -5.70 35.79
C ARG A 440 4.16 -7.13 35.32
N GLY A 441 5.24 -7.81 35.01
CA GLY A 441 5.16 -9.20 34.58
C GLY A 441 6.27 -9.58 33.61
N GLN A 442 6.02 -10.65 32.90
CA GLN A 442 6.92 -11.19 31.88
C GLN A 442 6.11 -11.52 30.64
N VAL A 443 6.75 -11.52 29.49
CA VAL A 443 6.18 -11.96 28.22
C VAL A 443 7.23 -12.62 27.34
N SER A 444 6.83 -13.67 26.63
CA SER A 444 7.70 -14.39 25.71
C SER A 444 8.03 -13.55 24.47
N ARG A 445 9.27 -13.65 23.98
CA ARG A 445 9.65 -13.05 22.69
C ARG A 445 8.88 -13.70 21.53
N ASP A 446 8.52 -14.97 21.62
CA ASP A 446 7.70 -15.65 20.63
C ASP A 446 6.27 -15.07 20.62
N ALA A 447 5.66 -14.88 21.79
CA ALA A 447 4.33 -14.28 21.90
C ALA A 447 4.29 -12.82 21.36
N ILE A 448 5.34 -12.02 21.59
CA ILE A 448 5.44 -10.68 20.99
C ILE A 448 5.55 -10.75 19.48
N ALA A 449 6.30 -11.70 18.93
CA ALA A 449 6.39 -11.86 17.47
C ALA A 449 5.03 -12.24 16.87
N ASP A 450 4.32 -13.20 17.48
CA ASP A 450 2.97 -13.60 17.04
C ASP A 450 1.97 -12.43 17.14
N LEU A 451 2.05 -11.65 18.22
CA LEU A 451 1.23 -10.43 18.39
C LEU A 451 1.48 -9.43 17.27
N CYS A 452 2.73 -9.15 16.89
CA CYS A 452 3.05 -8.21 15.80
C CYS A 452 2.35 -8.60 14.50
N LEU A 453 2.34 -9.89 14.15
CA LEU A 453 1.70 -10.36 12.92
C LEU A 453 0.18 -10.18 12.96
N GLN A 454 -0.44 -10.50 14.09
CA GLN A 454 -1.89 -10.33 14.25
C GLN A 454 -2.30 -8.86 14.17
N LEU A 455 -1.51 -7.94 14.74
CA LEU A 455 -1.76 -6.50 14.71
C LEU A 455 -1.64 -5.90 13.31
N LEU A 456 -0.79 -6.44 12.42
CA LEU A 456 -0.68 -5.98 11.02
C LEU A 456 -2.01 -6.04 10.27
N GLN A 457 -2.91 -6.92 10.67
CA GLN A 457 -4.20 -7.15 10.02
C GLN A 457 -5.38 -6.62 10.84
N LEU A 458 -5.12 -5.95 11.98
CA LEU A 458 -6.15 -5.57 12.93
C LEU A 458 -6.42 -4.06 12.89
N PRO A 459 -7.52 -3.60 12.26
CA PRO A 459 -7.87 -2.18 12.20
C PRO A 459 -7.99 -1.50 13.55
N THR A 460 -8.52 -2.21 14.54
CA THR A 460 -8.70 -1.70 15.90
C THR A 460 -7.41 -1.47 16.67
N ALA A 461 -6.25 -1.88 16.11
CA ALA A 461 -4.94 -1.66 16.72
C ALA A 461 -4.31 -0.31 16.36
N CYS A 462 -4.88 0.42 15.39
CA CYS A 462 -4.37 1.73 14.99
C CYS A 462 -4.48 2.77 16.08
N GLN A 463 -3.44 3.62 16.20
CA GLN A 463 -3.36 4.73 17.15
C GLN A 463 -3.49 4.25 18.61
N LYS A 464 -2.81 3.17 18.96
CA LYS A 464 -2.86 2.60 20.30
C LYS A 464 -1.47 2.31 20.85
N THR A 465 -1.29 2.68 22.12
CA THR A 465 -0.15 2.30 22.96
C THR A 465 -0.64 1.47 24.13
N PHE A 466 -0.02 0.31 24.35
CA PHE A 466 -0.39 -0.57 25.46
C PHE A 466 0.79 -1.40 25.97
N GLU A 467 0.73 -1.78 27.24
CA GLU A 467 1.60 -2.74 27.87
C GLU A 467 1.07 -4.15 27.62
N VAL A 468 1.98 -5.13 27.61
CA VAL A 468 1.64 -6.55 27.45
C VAL A 468 2.46 -7.44 28.37
N SER A 469 1.78 -8.38 29.03
CA SER A 469 2.36 -9.48 29.81
C SER A 469 1.64 -10.79 29.50
N GLU A 470 2.17 -11.90 30.02
CA GLU A 470 1.55 -13.22 29.98
C GLU A 470 1.07 -13.65 31.37
N GLU A 471 -0.11 -14.27 31.41
CA GLU A 471 -0.68 -14.84 32.62
C GLU A 471 -1.12 -16.29 32.41
N ASP A 472 -1.03 -17.11 33.47
CA ASP A 472 -1.51 -18.48 33.50
C ASP A 472 -3.04 -18.52 33.76
N LYS A 473 -3.80 -17.95 32.83
CA LYS A 473 -5.28 -17.98 32.87
C LYS A 473 -5.82 -18.49 31.55
N PRO A 474 -6.96 -19.22 31.56
CA PRO A 474 -7.62 -19.60 30.32
C PRO A 474 -8.03 -18.33 29.57
N ASN A 475 -7.73 -18.29 28.26
CA ASN A 475 -8.08 -17.16 27.41
C ASN A 475 -9.61 -17.06 27.29
N GLN A 476 -10.22 -16.08 27.97
CA GLN A 476 -11.66 -15.81 27.91
C GLN A 476 -12.05 -14.79 26.84
N GLN A 477 -11.07 -14.03 26.31
CA GLN A 477 -11.32 -12.96 25.35
C GLN A 477 -10.43 -13.11 24.13
N GLN A 478 -11.01 -13.02 22.92
CA GLN A 478 -10.24 -13.03 21.69
C GLN A 478 -9.35 -11.77 21.60
N LEU A 479 -8.15 -11.89 21.05
CA LEU A 479 -7.21 -10.76 20.88
C LEU A 479 -7.91 -9.53 20.28
N LYS A 480 -8.73 -9.73 19.24
CA LYS A 480 -9.45 -8.65 18.55
C LYS A 480 -10.31 -7.83 19.52
N GLU A 481 -11.02 -8.46 20.43
CA GLU A 481 -11.88 -7.81 21.42
C GLU A 481 -11.03 -7.11 22.48
N ALA A 482 -9.97 -7.77 22.97
CA ALA A 482 -9.06 -7.19 23.94
C ALA A 482 -8.40 -5.91 23.41
N ILE A 483 -7.91 -5.93 22.17
CA ILE A 483 -7.31 -4.72 21.53
C ILE A 483 -8.39 -3.67 21.22
N ALA A 484 -9.60 -4.06 20.82
CA ALA A 484 -10.68 -3.13 20.53
C ALA A 484 -11.11 -2.34 21.78
N SER A 485 -11.06 -2.95 22.98
CA SER A 485 -11.45 -2.33 24.25
C SER A 485 -10.44 -1.28 24.76
N LEU A 486 -9.21 -1.26 24.23
CA LEU A 486 -8.20 -0.25 24.60
C LEU A 486 -8.56 1.11 23.98
N ASN A 487 -8.20 2.20 24.70
CA ASN A 487 -8.38 3.56 24.22
C ASN A 487 -7.37 3.89 23.10
N GLN A 488 -7.74 4.79 22.21
CA GLN A 488 -6.79 5.42 21.30
C GLN A 488 -5.93 6.46 22.04
N ASP A 489 -4.71 6.70 21.56
CA ASP A 489 -3.77 7.67 22.10
C ASP A 489 -4.22 9.12 21.90
#